data_2f74d843b1c0ec2d0fbe529ae537a2e7
#
_entry.id   2f74d843b1c0ec2d0fbe529ae537a2e7
#
_cell.length_a   1.000
_cell.length_b   1.000
_cell.length_c   1.000
_cell.angle_alpha   90.00
_cell.angle_beta   90.00
_cell.angle_gamma   90.00
#
_symmetry.space_group_name_H-M   'P 1'
#
loop_
_entity.id
_entity.type
_entity.pdbx_description
1 polymer ?
#
loop_
_entity_poly.entity_id
_entity_poly.type
_entity_poly.pdbx_seq_one_letter_code
_entity_poly.pdbx_strand_id
1 'polypeptide(L)'
;DADEKVSPELREEISLVLTNNPEYVAFSVPLRNFIGKYWVKHGGWYPAGKVRLFRKEKFRYEEVKVHPRVFYQGECGHLSKDIIHKGYPDLEHFLSSLNRQTSWEAQKWFNQNKPMRLGRFLWRTYDRFMRTYFGKKGYKDGFYGFVIAFFAGLYQFMSYLKYREIIHVNSQKIIIKEDLK
;
A
#
# COMPACT_ATOMS: atom_id res chain seq x y z
N ASP A 1 11.14 -8.20 3.96
CA ASP A 1 9.96 -9.06 3.88
C ASP A 1 10.34 -10.35 3.15
N ALA A 2 9.64 -11.47 3.40
CA ALA A 2 9.99 -12.77 2.84
C ALA A 2 9.79 -12.87 1.32
N ASP A 3 8.99 -11.98 0.75
CA ASP A 3 8.65 -11.84 -0.66
C ASP A 3 9.50 -10.77 -1.40
N GLU A 4 10.45 -10.15 -0.68
CA GLU A 4 11.39 -9.17 -1.23
C GLU A 4 12.78 -9.79 -1.43
N LYS A 5 13.36 -9.59 -2.63
CA LYS A 5 14.72 -10.05 -2.97
C LYS A 5 15.55 -8.87 -3.47
N VAL A 6 16.72 -8.68 -2.88
CA VAL A 6 17.71 -7.70 -3.37
C VAL A 6 18.23 -8.14 -4.73
N SER A 7 18.21 -7.25 -5.73
CA SER A 7 18.81 -7.54 -7.03
C SER A 7 20.35 -7.55 -6.93
N PRO A 8 21.08 -8.25 -7.82
CA PRO A 8 22.55 -8.23 -7.84
C PRO A 8 23.10 -6.79 -7.93
N GLU A 9 22.50 -5.97 -8.79
CA GLU A 9 22.90 -4.58 -9.01
C GLU A 9 22.64 -3.71 -7.76
N LEU A 10 21.54 -3.98 -7.04
CA LEU A 10 21.26 -3.28 -5.79
C LEU A 10 22.26 -3.67 -4.70
N ARG A 11 22.68 -4.92 -4.66
CA ARG A 11 23.70 -5.38 -3.71
C ARG A 11 25.01 -4.64 -3.90
N GLU A 12 25.44 -4.46 -5.15
CA GLU A 12 26.65 -3.69 -5.49
C GLU A 12 26.51 -2.22 -5.09
N GLU A 13 25.37 -1.59 -5.42
CA GLU A 13 25.08 -0.20 -5.05
C GLU A 13 25.11 0.00 -3.52
N ILE A 14 24.49 -0.91 -2.76
CA ILE A 14 24.53 -0.88 -1.29
C ILE A 14 25.97 -0.97 -0.77
N SER A 15 26.78 -1.86 -1.32
CA SER A 15 28.17 -2.03 -0.92
C SER A 15 28.98 -0.74 -1.13
N LEU A 16 28.81 -0.08 -2.28
CA LEU A 16 29.46 1.19 -2.59
C LEU A 16 29.00 2.31 -1.65
N VAL A 17 27.70 2.39 -1.37
CA VAL A 17 27.14 3.39 -0.45
C VAL A 17 27.68 3.21 0.96
N LEU A 18 27.76 1.96 1.45
CA LEU A 18 28.28 1.67 2.80
C LEU A 18 29.78 1.97 2.91
N THR A 19 30.55 1.70 1.86
CA THR A 19 31.98 2.01 1.81
C THR A 19 32.24 3.52 1.88
N ASN A 20 31.43 4.32 1.21
CA ASN A 20 31.56 5.77 1.16
C ASN A 20 31.03 6.47 2.41
N ASN A 21 30.44 5.72 3.35
CA ASN A 21 29.87 6.20 4.62
C ASN A 21 29.10 7.54 4.49
N PRO A 22 28.02 7.58 3.72
CA PRO A 22 27.33 8.82 3.39
C PRO A 22 26.69 9.46 4.63
N GLU A 23 26.43 10.75 4.57
CA GLU A 23 25.76 11.52 5.63
C GLU A 23 24.30 11.10 5.83
N TYR A 24 23.70 10.45 4.84
CA TYR A 24 22.32 9.95 4.91
C TYR A 24 22.12 8.90 5.99
N VAL A 25 21.02 9.03 6.72
CA VAL A 25 20.65 8.10 7.79
C VAL A 25 19.74 6.98 7.31
N ALA A 26 19.09 7.17 6.16
CA ALA A 26 18.20 6.21 5.54
C ALA A 26 18.29 6.31 4.01
N PHE A 27 17.85 5.25 3.31
CA PHE A 27 17.74 5.24 1.86
C PHE A 27 16.43 4.63 1.43
N SER A 28 15.74 5.33 0.53
CA SER A 28 14.60 4.81 -0.21
C SER A 28 15.09 3.94 -1.37
N VAL A 29 14.52 2.77 -1.50
CA VAL A 29 14.85 1.78 -2.53
C VAL A 29 13.63 1.55 -3.41
N PRO A 30 13.75 1.62 -4.74
CA PRO A 30 12.65 1.29 -5.65
C PRO A 30 12.21 -0.17 -5.51
N LEU A 31 10.89 -0.41 -5.59
CA LEU A 31 10.33 -1.76 -5.58
C LEU A 31 9.82 -2.13 -6.97
N ARG A 32 10.37 -3.21 -7.52
CA ARG A 32 9.90 -3.85 -8.74
C ARG A 32 8.80 -4.85 -8.39
N ASN A 33 7.55 -4.40 -8.43
CA ASN A 33 6.38 -5.17 -8.00
C ASN A 33 5.89 -6.11 -9.11
N PHE A 34 5.60 -7.36 -8.75
CA PHE A 34 5.10 -8.39 -9.66
C PHE A 34 3.70 -8.88 -9.27
N ILE A 35 2.90 -9.20 -10.31
CA ILE A 35 1.69 -10.03 -10.19
C ILE A 35 1.94 -11.27 -11.07
N GLY A 36 2.05 -12.43 -10.45
CA GLY A 36 2.56 -13.62 -11.12
C GLY A 36 3.96 -13.37 -11.70
N LYS A 37 4.09 -13.52 -13.01
CA LYS A 37 5.34 -13.26 -13.75
C LYS A 37 5.42 -11.84 -14.33
N TYR A 38 4.35 -11.05 -14.22
CA TYR A 38 4.28 -9.72 -14.85
C TYR A 38 4.84 -8.64 -13.92
N TRP A 39 5.83 -7.89 -14.41
CA TRP A 39 6.33 -6.71 -13.74
C TRP A 39 5.45 -5.50 -14.03
N VAL A 40 4.81 -4.96 -13.00
CA VAL A 40 3.97 -3.77 -13.09
C VAL A 40 4.83 -2.51 -13.06
N LYS A 41 4.86 -1.78 -14.17
CA LYS A 41 5.73 -0.60 -14.35
C LYS A 41 5.01 0.73 -14.09
N HIS A 42 3.71 0.76 -14.25
CA HIS A 42 2.91 2.00 -14.18
C HIS A 42 1.80 1.91 -13.13
N GLY A 43 0.80 2.77 -13.21
CA GLY A 43 -0.29 2.78 -12.23
C GLY A 43 0.13 3.17 -10.81
N GLY A 44 1.37 3.66 -10.63
CA GLY A 44 1.96 4.00 -9.33
C GLY A 44 2.55 2.81 -8.58
N TRP A 45 2.79 1.69 -9.25
CA TRP A 45 3.42 0.50 -8.69
C TRP A 45 4.94 0.52 -8.77
N TYR A 46 5.49 1.32 -9.68
CA TYR A 46 6.92 1.55 -9.80
C TYR A 46 7.18 3.06 -10.00
N PRO A 47 8.24 3.62 -9.39
CA PRO A 47 9.26 3.01 -8.54
C PRO A 47 8.79 2.66 -7.12
N ALA A 48 7.63 3.10 -6.65
CA ALA A 48 7.03 2.78 -5.34
C ALA A 48 8.06 2.66 -4.20
N GLY A 49 9.02 3.60 -4.15
CA GLY A 49 10.18 3.56 -3.26
C GLY A 49 9.78 3.45 -1.80
N LYS A 50 10.47 2.55 -1.09
CA LYS A 50 10.32 2.38 0.36
C LYS A 50 11.67 2.47 1.05
N VAL A 51 11.71 3.06 2.24
CA VAL A 51 12.92 3.05 3.07
C VAL A 51 13.21 1.61 3.50
N ARG A 52 14.36 1.09 3.08
CA ARG A 52 14.78 -0.30 3.36
C ARG A 52 16.22 -0.41 3.85
N LEU A 53 17.05 0.60 3.66
CA LEU A 53 18.39 0.69 4.23
C LEU A 53 18.42 1.89 5.18
N PHE A 54 18.90 1.70 6.43
CA PHE A 54 18.89 2.74 7.44
C PHE A 54 19.89 2.46 8.57
N ARG A 55 20.30 3.52 9.26
CA ARG A 55 21.08 3.43 10.50
C ARG A 55 20.12 3.10 11.65
N LYS A 56 20.36 1.95 12.30
CA LYS A 56 19.46 1.39 13.31
C LYS A 56 19.19 2.37 14.47
N GLU A 57 20.19 3.12 14.89
CA GLU A 57 20.11 4.06 16.03
C GLU A 57 19.25 5.30 15.71
N LYS A 58 19.05 5.60 14.43
CA LYS A 58 18.34 6.81 13.96
C LYS A 58 17.01 6.50 13.28
N PHE A 59 16.52 5.26 13.37
CA PHE A 59 15.35 4.80 12.65
C PHE A 59 14.40 4.02 13.56
N ARG A 60 13.09 4.23 13.38
CA ARG A 60 12.04 3.43 14.01
C ARG A 60 10.81 3.31 13.12
N TYR A 61 10.11 2.19 13.23
CA TYR A 61 8.76 2.03 12.69
C TYR A 61 7.71 2.50 13.69
N GLU A 62 6.58 2.98 13.17
CA GLU A 62 5.37 3.20 13.95
C GLU A 62 4.82 1.84 14.44
N GLU A 63 4.41 1.76 15.70
CA GLU A 63 3.83 0.54 16.29
C GLU A 63 2.37 0.37 15.90
N VAL A 64 2.10 0.14 14.60
CA VAL A 64 0.76 -0.12 14.07
C VAL A 64 0.76 -1.35 13.18
N LYS A 65 -0.39 -2.06 13.14
CA LYS A 65 -0.52 -3.32 12.39
C LYS A 65 -0.52 -3.14 10.86
N VAL A 66 -0.85 -1.94 10.35
CA VAL A 66 -1.07 -1.70 8.92
C VAL A 66 -0.46 -0.38 8.49
N HIS A 67 0.36 -0.45 7.45
CA HIS A 67 1.07 0.71 6.87
C HIS A 67 1.80 1.54 7.93
N PRO A 68 2.74 0.94 8.68
CA PRO A 68 3.53 1.67 9.66
C PRO A 68 4.28 2.81 8.97
N ARG A 69 4.24 3.98 9.57
CA ARG A 69 5.08 5.08 9.16
C ARG A 69 6.51 4.80 9.59
N VAL A 70 7.45 5.37 8.86
CA VAL A 70 8.86 5.34 9.25
C VAL A 70 9.25 6.71 9.81
N PHE A 71 10.03 6.68 10.89
CA PHE A 71 10.59 7.88 11.51
C PHE A 71 12.11 7.74 11.52
N TYR A 72 12.80 8.75 11.04
CA TYR A 72 14.26 8.81 11.06
C TYR A 72 14.72 10.25 11.32
N GLN A 73 15.88 10.38 11.96
CA GLN A 73 16.48 11.67 12.32
C GLN A 73 17.67 11.94 11.42
N GLY A 74 17.49 12.76 10.38
CA GLY A 74 18.47 13.13 9.39
C GLY A 74 17.93 13.03 7.96
N GLU A 75 18.81 13.07 6.97
CA GLU A 75 18.44 13.05 5.56
C GLU A 75 18.26 11.62 5.03
N CYS A 76 17.35 11.49 4.03
CA CYS A 76 17.08 10.25 3.32
C CYS A 76 17.61 10.34 1.89
N GLY A 77 18.56 9.49 1.56
CA GLY A 77 19.03 9.30 0.20
C GLY A 77 18.10 8.38 -0.63
N HIS A 78 18.43 8.23 -1.91
CA HIS A 78 17.70 7.36 -2.83
C HIS A 78 18.68 6.44 -3.55
N LEU A 79 18.39 5.14 -3.53
CA LEU A 79 19.09 4.16 -4.35
C LEU A 79 18.40 4.07 -5.73
N SER A 80 19.18 3.70 -6.73
CA SER A 80 18.72 3.64 -8.13
C SER A 80 18.30 2.24 -8.56
N LYS A 81 18.81 1.21 -7.87
CA LYS A 81 18.55 -0.19 -8.19
C LYS A 81 17.42 -0.77 -7.34
N ASP A 82 16.83 -1.86 -7.81
CA ASP A 82 15.53 -2.33 -7.35
C ASP A 82 15.61 -3.47 -6.33
N ILE A 83 14.66 -3.49 -5.41
CA ILE A 83 14.21 -4.71 -4.74
C ILE A 83 13.17 -5.39 -5.64
N ILE A 84 13.34 -6.68 -5.90
CA ILE A 84 12.37 -7.52 -6.59
C ILE A 84 11.33 -7.98 -5.56
N HIS A 85 10.08 -7.50 -5.71
CA HIS A 85 8.98 -7.79 -4.81
C HIS A 85 7.94 -8.68 -5.50
N LYS A 86 7.86 -9.94 -5.07
CA LYS A 86 6.91 -10.94 -5.58
C LYS A 86 5.70 -11.09 -4.67
N GLY A 87 5.10 -9.98 -4.27
CA GLY A 87 4.02 -9.93 -3.29
C GLY A 87 2.73 -10.63 -3.70
N TYR A 88 2.53 -10.87 -4.99
CA TYR A 88 1.34 -11.54 -5.53
C TYR A 88 1.73 -12.62 -6.52
N PRO A 89 1.92 -13.87 -6.08
CA PRO A 89 2.28 -15.00 -6.94
C PRO A 89 1.21 -15.29 -8.02
N ASP A 90 -0.04 -14.98 -7.73
CA ASP A 90 -1.19 -15.15 -8.62
C ASP A 90 -2.32 -14.16 -8.29
N LEU A 91 -3.41 -14.22 -9.05
CA LEU A 91 -4.59 -13.38 -8.88
C LEU A 91 -5.36 -13.71 -7.59
N GLU A 92 -5.37 -14.96 -7.17
CA GLU A 92 -6.05 -15.40 -5.94
C GLU A 92 -5.41 -14.73 -4.72
N HIS A 93 -4.09 -14.75 -4.62
CA HIS A 93 -3.35 -14.05 -3.56
C HIS A 93 -3.57 -12.54 -3.60
N PHE A 94 -3.62 -11.97 -4.80
CA PHE A 94 -3.94 -10.55 -4.98
C PHE A 94 -5.33 -10.21 -4.43
N LEU A 95 -6.36 -10.98 -4.79
CA LEU A 95 -7.74 -10.78 -4.34
C LEU A 95 -7.89 -11.01 -2.83
N SER A 96 -7.26 -12.05 -2.30
CA SER A 96 -7.24 -12.33 -0.86
C SER A 96 -6.61 -11.19 -0.07
N SER A 97 -5.50 -10.65 -0.58
CA SER A 97 -4.84 -9.47 0.02
C SER A 97 -5.72 -8.23 -0.06
N LEU A 98 -6.37 -7.98 -1.20
CA LEU A 98 -7.33 -6.89 -1.40
C LEU A 98 -8.48 -7.00 -0.39
N ASN A 99 -9.06 -8.19 -0.25
CA ASN A 99 -10.15 -8.43 0.70
C ASN A 99 -9.74 -8.13 2.15
N ARG A 100 -8.57 -8.59 2.58
CA ARG A 100 -8.01 -8.33 3.91
C ARG A 100 -7.72 -6.85 4.13
N GLN A 101 -7.06 -6.20 3.17
CA GLN A 101 -6.71 -4.77 3.27
C GLN A 101 -7.94 -3.86 3.31
N THR A 102 -9.00 -4.17 2.55
CA THR A 102 -10.25 -3.42 2.58
C THR A 102 -10.99 -3.56 3.92
N SER A 103 -10.87 -4.71 4.59
CA SER A 103 -11.41 -4.90 5.95
C SER A 103 -10.67 -4.03 6.97
N TRP A 104 -9.34 -3.98 6.88
CA TRP A 104 -8.53 -3.12 7.77
C TRP A 104 -8.80 -1.63 7.53
N GLU A 105 -8.96 -1.21 6.28
CA GLU A 105 -9.27 0.19 5.95
C GLU A 105 -10.67 0.58 6.47
N ALA A 106 -11.65 -0.31 6.34
CA ALA A 106 -12.99 -0.11 6.88
C ALA A 106 -12.97 0.05 8.41
N GLN A 107 -12.26 -0.83 9.11
CA GLN A 107 -12.09 -0.76 10.55
C GLN A 107 -11.37 0.53 10.98
N LYS A 108 -10.35 0.95 10.23
CA LYS A 108 -9.65 2.22 10.47
C LYS A 108 -10.59 3.42 10.34
N TRP A 109 -11.44 3.45 9.31
CA TRP A 109 -12.41 4.53 9.14
C TRP A 109 -13.43 4.56 10.26
N PHE A 110 -13.88 3.40 10.73
CA PHE A 110 -14.79 3.29 11.87
C PHE A 110 -14.13 3.82 13.15
N ASN A 111 -12.93 3.36 13.48
CA ASN A 111 -12.20 3.79 14.69
C ASN A 111 -11.87 5.30 14.67
N GLN A 112 -11.70 5.89 13.49
CA GLN A 112 -11.46 7.33 13.32
C GLN A 112 -12.74 8.16 13.25
N ASN A 113 -13.93 7.56 13.42
CA ASN A 113 -15.23 8.21 13.23
C ASN A 113 -15.31 9.00 11.90
N LYS A 114 -14.72 8.45 10.82
CA LYS A 114 -14.58 9.17 9.57
C LYS A 114 -15.92 9.28 8.83
N PRO A 115 -16.44 10.50 8.59
CA PRO A 115 -17.73 10.65 7.90
C PRO A 115 -17.58 10.27 6.42
N MET A 116 -18.12 9.11 6.05
CA MET A 116 -18.14 8.61 4.67
C MET A 116 -19.55 8.66 4.10
N ARG A 117 -19.84 9.75 3.37
CA ARG A 117 -21.09 9.91 2.63
C ARG A 117 -21.02 9.21 1.26
N LEU A 118 -22.16 8.78 0.75
CA LEU A 118 -22.27 8.06 -0.54
C LEU A 118 -21.59 8.82 -1.71
N GLY A 119 -21.85 10.11 -1.85
CA GLY A 119 -21.24 10.90 -2.92
C GLY A 119 -19.71 10.95 -2.85
N ARG A 120 -19.14 11.08 -1.63
CA ARG A 120 -17.69 11.06 -1.42
C ARG A 120 -17.09 9.71 -1.80
N PHE A 121 -17.77 8.64 -1.47
CA PHE A 121 -17.33 7.28 -1.78
C PHE A 121 -17.33 7.02 -3.29
N LEU A 122 -18.42 7.34 -4.01
CA LEU A 122 -18.50 7.20 -5.46
C LEU A 122 -17.42 8.00 -6.17
N TRP A 123 -17.23 9.25 -5.73
CA TRP A 123 -16.14 10.08 -6.23
C TRP A 123 -14.75 9.44 -6.01
N ARG A 124 -14.47 8.92 -4.82
CA ARG A 124 -13.18 8.27 -4.51
C ARG A 124 -12.96 7.03 -5.35
N THR A 125 -13.99 6.23 -5.61
CA THR A 125 -13.93 5.04 -6.46
C THR A 125 -13.53 5.43 -7.89
N TYR A 126 -14.24 6.40 -8.46
CA TYR A 126 -13.97 6.95 -9.78
C TYR A 126 -12.58 7.61 -9.87
N ASP A 127 -12.28 8.52 -8.96
CA ASP A 127 -10.98 9.24 -8.90
C ASP A 127 -9.80 8.27 -8.80
N ARG A 128 -9.94 7.22 -7.99
CA ARG A 128 -8.87 6.23 -7.82
C ARG A 128 -8.61 5.46 -9.11
N PHE A 129 -9.65 5.05 -9.82
CA PHE A 129 -9.51 4.41 -11.13
C PHE A 129 -8.85 5.36 -12.14
N MET A 130 -9.39 6.55 -12.32
CA MET A 130 -8.92 7.54 -13.30
C MET A 130 -7.47 7.95 -13.03
N ARG A 131 -7.14 8.21 -11.77
CA ARG A 131 -5.78 8.56 -11.36
C ARG A 131 -4.79 7.42 -11.61
N THR A 132 -5.17 6.18 -11.34
CA THR A 132 -4.30 5.02 -11.55
C THR A 132 -4.12 4.74 -13.04
N TYR A 133 -5.22 4.72 -13.79
CA TYR A 133 -5.20 4.34 -15.21
C TYR A 133 -4.61 5.44 -16.10
N PHE A 134 -5.14 6.65 -16.00
CA PHE A 134 -4.69 7.78 -16.82
C PHE A 134 -3.58 8.59 -16.13
N GLY A 135 -3.80 9.07 -14.90
CA GLY A 135 -2.86 9.95 -14.22
C GLY A 135 -1.49 9.32 -13.99
N LYS A 136 -1.45 8.05 -13.61
CA LYS A 136 -0.21 7.28 -13.40
C LYS A 136 0.13 6.37 -14.58
N LYS A 137 -0.46 6.64 -15.74
CA LYS A 137 -0.18 5.96 -17.01
C LYS A 137 -0.36 4.43 -16.95
N GLY A 138 -1.28 3.93 -16.10
CA GLY A 138 -1.55 2.50 -15.97
C GLY A 138 -1.89 1.83 -17.31
N TYR A 139 -2.53 2.57 -18.24
CA TYR A 139 -2.84 2.09 -19.58
C TYR A 139 -1.62 1.56 -20.36
N LYS A 140 -0.39 2.01 -20.01
CA LYS A 140 0.86 1.53 -20.64
C LYS A 140 1.21 0.10 -20.26
N ASP A 141 0.65 -0.43 -19.19
CA ASP A 141 0.78 -1.84 -18.79
C ASP A 141 -0.33 -2.73 -19.40
N GLY A 142 -1.08 -2.21 -20.39
CA GLY A 142 -2.10 -2.94 -21.12
C GLY A 142 -3.16 -3.53 -20.21
N PHE A 143 -3.46 -4.82 -20.40
CA PHE A 143 -4.47 -5.55 -19.61
C PHE A 143 -4.19 -5.49 -18.09
N TYR A 144 -2.95 -5.72 -17.67
CA TYR A 144 -2.59 -5.66 -16.24
C TYR A 144 -2.79 -4.27 -15.67
N GLY A 145 -2.47 -3.22 -16.42
CA GLY A 145 -2.69 -1.84 -15.99
C GLY A 145 -4.16 -1.50 -15.82
N PHE A 146 -5.04 -2.01 -16.71
CA PHE A 146 -6.49 -1.89 -16.55
C PHE A 146 -6.98 -2.62 -15.29
N VAL A 147 -6.58 -3.88 -15.12
CA VAL A 147 -6.95 -4.70 -13.95
C VAL A 147 -6.55 -4.00 -12.65
N ILE A 148 -5.33 -3.50 -12.56
CA ILE A 148 -4.83 -2.79 -11.38
C ILE A 148 -5.65 -1.51 -11.11
N ALA A 149 -5.94 -0.73 -12.14
CA ALA A 149 -6.74 0.49 -11.99
C ALA A 149 -8.17 0.17 -11.55
N PHE A 150 -8.77 -0.88 -12.12
CA PHE A 150 -10.09 -1.36 -11.73
C PHE A 150 -10.12 -1.78 -10.25
N PHE A 151 -9.16 -2.59 -9.82
CA PHE A 151 -9.06 -3.02 -8.42
C PHE A 151 -8.68 -1.87 -7.48
N ALA A 152 -7.97 -0.86 -7.94
CA ALA A 152 -7.72 0.34 -7.14
C ALA A 152 -9.01 1.13 -6.85
N GLY A 153 -9.92 1.21 -7.82
CA GLY A 153 -11.27 1.74 -7.62
C GLY A 153 -12.12 0.83 -6.72
N LEU A 154 -12.13 -0.48 -7.02
CA LEU A 154 -12.87 -1.49 -6.26
C LEU A 154 -12.43 -1.55 -4.77
N TYR A 155 -11.16 -1.29 -4.49
CA TYR A 155 -10.66 -1.15 -3.12
C TYR A 155 -11.46 -0.11 -2.31
N GLN A 156 -11.72 1.06 -2.90
CA GLN A 156 -12.50 2.11 -2.23
C GLN A 156 -13.95 1.67 -2.03
N PHE A 157 -14.51 1.00 -3.04
CA PHE A 157 -15.86 0.47 -3.01
C PHE A 157 -16.04 -0.57 -1.90
N MET A 158 -15.22 -1.59 -1.87
CA MET A 158 -15.28 -2.66 -0.87
C MET A 158 -15.02 -2.14 0.56
N SER A 159 -14.06 -1.23 0.71
CA SER A 159 -13.79 -0.61 2.03
C SER A 159 -15.01 0.15 2.55
N TYR A 160 -15.75 0.83 1.67
CA TYR A 160 -16.97 1.53 2.06
C TYR A 160 -18.11 0.57 2.42
N LEU A 161 -18.33 -0.48 1.66
CA LEU A 161 -19.37 -1.47 1.97
C LEU A 161 -19.12 -2.10 3.35
N LYS A 162 -17.89 -2.55 3.60
CA LYS A 162 -17.49 -3.13 4.90
C LYS A 162 -17.59 -2.12 6.05
N TYR A 163 -17.27 -0.86 5.81
CA TYR A 163 -17.46 0.22 6.79
C TYR A 163 -18.94 0.41 7.13
N ARG A 164 -19.84 0.39 6.14
CA ARG A 164 -21.29 0.46 6.35
C ARG A 164 -21.82 -0.74 7.14
N GLU A 165 -21.33 -1.93 6.85
CA GLU A 165 -21.65 -3.16 7.58
C GLU A 165 -21.26 -3.03 9.06
N ILE A 166 -20.04 -2.57 9.37
CA ILE A 166 -19.56 -2.34 10.74
C ILE A 166 -20.48 -1.37 11.48
N ILE A 167 -20.86 -0.25 10.87
CA ILE A 167 -21.77 0.73 11.49
C ILE A 167 -23.12 0.07 11.78
N HIS A 168 -23.70 -0.64 10.82
CA HIS A 168 -25.02 -1.26 10.96
C HIS A 168 -25.04 -2.26 12.11
N VAL A 169 -24.06 -3.15 12.18
CA VAL A 169 -23.92 -4.16 13.25
C VAL A 169 -23.76 -3.50 14.63
N ASN A 170 -22.96 -2.44 14.72
CA ASN A 170 -22.78 -1.76 16.00
C ASN A 170 -24.04 -0.98 16.44
N SER A 171 -24.78 -0.38 15.50
CA SER A 171 -26.04 0.28 15.80
C SER A 171 -27.08 -0.70 16.34
N GLN A 172 -27.22 -1.89 15.75
CA GLN A 172 -28.11 -2.94 16.25
C GLN A 172 -27.74 -3.41 17.65
N LYS A 173 -26.47 -3.57 17.96
CA LYS A 173 -26.02 -3.96 19.31
C LYS A 173 -26.35 -2.93 20.38
N ILE A 174 -26.40 -1.65 20.05
CA ILE A 174 -26.79 -0.58 20.96
C ILE A 174 -28.29 -0.67 21.26
N ILE A 175 -29.14 -0.81 20.24
CA ILE A 175 -30.58 -0.92 20.35
C ILE A 175 -30.96 -2.11 21.27
N ILE A 176 -30.41 -3.30 20.99
CA ILE A 176 -30.68 -4.51 21.78
C ILE A 176 -30.29 -4.32 23.27
N LYS A 177 -29.22 -3.57 23.55
CA LYS A 177 -28.79 -3.30 24.92
C LYS A 177 -29.70 -2.29 25.63
N GLU A 178 -30.34 -1.39 24.91
CA GLU A 178 -31.31 -0.44 25.48
C GLU A 178 -32.65 -1.12 25.78
N ASP A 179 -33.09 -2.05 24.90
CA ASP A 179 -34.35 -2.83 25.09
C ASP A 179 -34.26 -3.86 26.24
N LEU A 180 -33.07 -4.20 26.71
CA LEU A 180 -32.82 -5.15 27.79
C LEU A 180 -32.64 -4.47 29.18
N LYS A 181 -32.77 -3.15 29.27
CA LYS A 181 -32.72 -2.36 30.52
C LYS A 181 -34.10 -1.90 30.91
#